data_df9fd74512d4ac8396759b1ed510e3f4
#
_entry.id   df9fd74512d4ac8396759b1ed510e3f4
#
_cell.length_a   1.000
_cell.length_b   1.000
_cell.length_c   1.000
_cell.angle_alpha   90.00
_cell.angle_beta   90.00
_cell.angle_gamma   90.00
#
_symmetry.space_group_name_H-M   'P 1'
#
loop_
_entity.id
_entity.type
_entity.pdbx_description
1 polymer ?
#
loop_
_entity_poly.entity_id
_entity_poly.type
_entity_poly.pdbx_seq_one_letter_code
_entity_poly.pdbx_strand_id
1 'polypeptide(L)'
;DTLSSLTVGNGEFAFTVDATGLQTFPEYYRKGVPLGTQSQWGWHSFPNAESYTHSETLKEYDFGHGHTELYSTQGKAACEWFRVNPHRLHLGCIGIADISPRQVTDIDQVLDMWNGVIRSNYKVDGKPVSVLTSCHPDRDMVSAEINTSLKLPVAFRFPYADDACDWSCDSLHATRIVSSGENNVMLSHTLDDTSYYISVSWDGDVIPSMTGRNEFRLTPLSDSWSFTAEFSPLDTGVYEANALEVRSEASRYWDYFWRSGGVVDFSECTDPRAQELERRVVLSQYLLAVQCAGSTPPQETGLTYNSWFGKFHLEMIWWHQAQFALYGHDNLLARTLPWYESVLPLAREIAHRQGFDGVRWMKMTDPSGVEAPSKVGS
;
A
#
# COMPACT_ATOMS: atom_id res chain seq x y z
N ASP A 1 -14.23 10.47 9.04
CA ASP A 1 -14.68 9.15 9.50
C ASP A 1 -13.53 8.15 9.41
N THR A 2 -13.16 7.55 10.52
CA THR A 2 -12.04 6.61 10.61
C THR A 2 -12.32 5.26 9.90
N LEU A 3 -13.57 5.01 9.54
CA LEU A 3 -13.99 3.82 8.77
C LEU A 3 -14.01 4.06 7.26
N SER A 4 -13.67 5.26 6.81
CA SER A 4 -13.79 5.67 5.41
C SER A 4 -12.58 6.49 4.96
N SER A 5 -11.37 6.06 5.34
CA SER A 5 -10.12 6.66 4.87
C SER A 5 -10.07 6.62 3.35
N LEU A 6 -9.62 7.70 2.73
CA LEU A 6 -9.49 7.79 1.28
C LEU A 6 -8.11 7.32 0.84
N THR A 7 -8.02 6.76 -0.37
CA THR A 7 -6.78 6.18 -0.90
C THR A 7 -6.56 6.63 -2.34
N VAL A 8 -5.33 7.00 -2.67
CA VAL A 8 -4.81 7.12 -4.04
C VAL A 8 -3.78 6.04 -4.28
N GLY A 9 -3.62 5.60 -5.53
CA GLY A 9 -2.68 4.55 -5.89
C GLY A 9 -2.78 4.16 -7.35
N ASN A 10 -1.97 3.17 -7.76
CA ASN A 10 -1.84 2.73 -9.15
C ASN A 10 -1.97 1.19 -9.33
N GLY A 11 -2.35 0.49 -8.26
CA GLY A 11 -2.46 -0.98 -8.24
C GLY A 11 -1.22 -1.68 -7.72
N GLU A 12 -0.04 -1.07 -7.81
CA GLU A 12 1.24 -1.56 -7.27
C GLU A 12 1.66 -0.80 -6.01
N PHE A 13 1.19 0.44 -5.89
CA PHE A 13 1.42 1.34 -4.76
C PHE A 13 0.11 1.98 -4.32
N ALA A 14 -0.06 2.16 -3.02
CA ALA A 14 -1.21 2.85 -2.45
C ALA A 14 -0.81 3.73 -1.26
N PHE A 15 -1.44 4.89 -1.18
CA PHE A 15 -1.28 5.88 -0.13
C PHE A 15 -2.65 6.24 0.46
N THR A 16 -2.92 5.76 1.68
CA THR A 16 -4.19 5.97 2.38
C THR A 16 -4.05 7.11 3.37
N VAL A 17 -4.96 8.07 3.30
CA VAL A 17 -4.86 9.35 4.02
C VAL A 17 -5.98 9.56 5.03
N ASP A 18 -5.72 10.42 6.01
CA ASP A 18 -6.73 10.95 6.93
C ASP A 18 -7.42 12.21 6.36
N ALA A 19 -8.21 12.88 7.19
CA ALA A 19 -8.95 14.08 6.83
C ALA A 19 -8.06 15.26 6.39
N THR A 20 -6.76 15.24 6.67
CA THR A 20 -5.82 16.29 6.26
C THR A 20 -5.31 16.11 4.82
N GLY A 21 -5.65 15.00 4.17
CA GLY A 21 -5.13 14.65 2.85
C GLY A 21 -3.74 14.02 2.88
N LEU A 22 -3.17 13.84 4.07
CA LEU A 22 -1.91 13.15 4.36
C LEU A 22 -2.14 12.12 5.48
N GLN A 23 -1.08 11.70 6.17
CA GLN A 23 -1.14 10.71 7.25
C GLN A 23 -0.76 11.36 8.58
N THR A 24 -1.51 12.39 8.97
CA THR A 24 -1.19 13.23 10.13
C THR A 24 -1.52 12.54 11.46
N PHE A 25 -2.62 11.79 11.50
CA PHE A 25 -3.16 11.20 12.73
C PHE A 25 -3.32 9.67 12.65
N PRO A 26 -2.28 8.88 12.36
CA PRO A 26 -2.40 7.44 12.13
C PRO A 26 -3.03 6.70 13.31
N GLU A 27 -2.75 7.10 14.55
CA GLU A 27 -3.30 6.47 15.75
C GLU A 27 -4.83 6.56 15.84
N TYR A 28 -5.42 7.61 15.28
CA TYR A 28 -6.88 7.78 15.25
C TYR A 28 -7.57 6.74 14.35
N TYR A 29 -6.88 6.32 13.29
CA TYR A 29 -7.41 5.42 12.27
C TYR A 29 -7.08 3.94 12.54
N ARG A 30 -6.26 3.64 13.53
CA ARG A 30 -5.76 2.28 13.84
C ARG A 30 -6.86 1.25 14.04
N LYS A 31 -8.03 1.63 14.58
CA LYS A 31 -9.18 0.74 14.79
C LYS A 31 -10.23 0.79 13.67
N GLY A 32 -10.02 1.62 12.69
CA GLY A 32 -10.86 1.80 11.54
C GLY A 32 -10.22 1.21 10.27
N VAL A 33 -10.13 2.04 9.21
CA VAL A 33 -9.30 1.76 8.04
C VAL A 33 -7.95 2.46 8.29
N PRO A 34 -6.89 1.71 8.64
CA PRO A 34 -5.60 2.30 8.99
C PRO A 34 -4.98 3.10 7.84
N LEU A 35 -4.20 4.12 8.19
CA LEU A 35 -3.43 4.86 7.20
C LEU A 35 -2.21 4.03 6.83
N GLY A 36 -1.85 4.03 5.54
CA GLY A 36 -0.72 3.23 5.07
C GLY A 36 -0.09 3.76 3.80
N THR A 37 1.21 3.54 3.68
CA THR A 37 1.99 3.68 2.46
C THR A 37 2.52 2.30 2.14
N GLN A 38 1.98 1.66 1.12
CA GLN A 38 2.32 0.28 0.77
C GLN A 38 2.64 0.14 -0.70
N SER A 39 3.60 -0.74 -1.00
CA SER A 39 3.90 -1.19 -2.35
C SER A 39 3.97 -2.71 -2.44
N GLN A 40 3.70 -3.24 -3.62
CA GLN A 40 3.76 -4.68 -3.86
C GLN A 40 5.16 -5.29 -3.64
N TRP A 41 6.25 -4.51 -3.81
CA TRP A 41 7.63 -4.96 -3.58
C TRP A 41 8.08 -4.85 -2.12
N GLY A 42 7.34 -4.13 -1.26
CA GLY A 42 7.75 -3.81 0.11
C GLY A 42 7.63 -5.03 1.04
N TRP A 43 8.66 -5.88 1.06
CA TRP A 43 8.72 -7.08 1.89
C TRP A 43 9.92 -7.06 2.81
N HIS A 44 9.75 -7.64 4.00
CA HIS A 44 10.80 -7.80 5.00
C HIS A 44 10.66 -9.16 5.70
N SER A 45 11.78 -9.70 6.15
CA SER A 45 11.80 -10.85 7.05
C SER A 45 12.65 -10.54 8.26
N PHE A 46 12.15 -10.82 9.45
CA PHE A 46 12.98 -10.80 10.64
C PHE A 46 14.11 -11.83 10.51
N PRO A 47 15.27 -11.61 11.16
CA PRO A 47 16.37 -12.57 11.13
C PRO A 47 15.93 -13.98 11.56
N ASN A 48 16.31 -14.98 10.79
CA ASN A 48 16.08 -16.40 11.10
C ASN A 48 17.21 -16.96 11.98
N ALA A 49 17.29 -16.49 13.23
CA ALA A 49 18.36 -16.86 14.16
C ALA A 49 18.42 -18.37 14.45
N GLU A 50 17.26 -19.04 14.44
CA GLU A 50 17.16 -20.47 14.69
C GLU A 50 17.36 -21.32 13.43
N SER A 51 17.58 -20.69 12.27
CA SER A 51 17.78 -21.35 10.97
C SER A 51 16.62 -22.30 10.58
N TYR A 52 15.38 -21.91 10.89
CA TYR A 52 14.20 -22.69 10.50
C TYR A 52 14.14 -22.92 9.01
N THR A 53 13.73 -24.12 8.62
CA THR A 53 13.46 -24.52 7.23
C THR A 53 11.98 -24.74 7.01
N HIS A 54 11.49 -24.52 5.78
CA HIS A 54 10.07 -24.73 5.46
C HIS A 54 9.65 -26.19 5.67
N SER A 55 10.53 -27.16 5.47
CA SER A 55 10.24 -28.59 5.71
C SER A 55 9.84 -28.89 7.16
N GLU A 56 10.30 -28.10 8.14
CA GLU A 56 9.92 -28.24 9.55
C GLU A 56 8.47 -27.84 9.82
N THR A 57 7.85 -27.08 8.90
CA THR A 57 6.42 -26.74 9.00
C THR A 57 5.51 -27.87 8.59
N LEU A 58 6.05 -28.89 7.89
CA LEU A 58 5.26 -29.97 7.34
C LEU A 58 4.81 -30.94 8.44
N LYS A 59 3.57 -31.40 8.31
CA LYS A 59 2.97 -32.44 9.12
C LYS A 59 2.22 -33.43 8.24
N GLU A 60 2.36 -34.70 8.55
CA GLU A 60 1.65 -35.77 7.89
C GLU A 60 0.19 -35.84 8.35
N TYR A 61 -0.70 -35.96 7.40
CA TYR A 61 -2.15 -36.12 7.62
C TYR A 61 -2.64 -37.39 6.93
N ASP A 62 -3.36 -38.22 7.66
CA ASP A 62 -4.04 -39.39 7.13
C ASP A 62 -5.45 -38.99 6.66
N PHE A 63 -5.68 -39.05 5.35
CA PHE A 63 -6.96 -38.77 4.70
C PHE A 63 -7.83 -40.05 4.54
N GLY A 64 -7.41 -41.17 5.11
CA GLY A 64 -8.06 -42.48 5.00
C GLY A 64 -7.66 -43.22 3.71
N HIS A 65 -8.12 -44.45 3.57
CA HIS A 65 -7.86 -45.32 2.43
C HIS A 65 -6.38 -45.53 2.08
N GLY A 66 -5.48 -45.40 3.06
CA GLY A 66 -4.04 -45.50 2.87
C GLY A 66 -3.37 -44.29 2.26
N HIS A 67 -4.08 -43.16 2.20
CA HIS A 67 -3.55 -41.87 1.73
C HIS A 67 -3.05 -41.04 2.90
N THR A 68 -1.74 -40.79 2.94
CA THR A 68 -1.07 -39.95 3.93
C THR A 68 -0.20 -38.93 3.22
N GLU A 69 -0.48 -37.64 3.42
CA GLU A 69 0.17 -36.55 2.69
C GLU A 69 0.70 -35.47 3.63
N LEU A 70 1.71 -34.71 3.15
CA LEU A 70 2.38 -33.68 3.92
C LEU A 70 1.82 -32.28 3.60
N TYR A 71 1.35 -31.58 4.63
CA TYR A 71 0.86 -30.21 4.57
C TYR A 71 1.61 -29.31 5.53
N SER A 72 1.88 -28.07 5.11
CA SER A 72 2.37 -27.03 6.01
C SER A 72 1.25 -26.64 6.98
N THR A 73 1.54 -26.65 8.27
CA THR A 73 0.54 -26.47 9.32
C THR A 73 1.01 -25.49 10.40
N GLN A 74 0.17 -25.20 11.38
CA GLN A 74 0.50 -24.37 12.55
C GLN A 74 0.94 -25.23 13.75
N GLY A 75 1.52 -24.57 14.76
CA GLY A 75 1.76 -25.16 16.08
C GLY A 75 3.20 -25.55 16.39
N LYS A 76 4.16 -25.21 15.55
CA LYS A 76 5.61 -25.33 15.81
C LYS A 76 6.26 -23.96 15.68
N ALA A 77 7.41 -23.73 16.30
CA ALA A 77 8.15 -22.47 16.21
C ALA A 77 8.50 -22.09 14.76
N ALA A 78 8.97 -23.05 13.95
CA ALA A 78 9.18 -22.84 12.52
C ALA A 78 7.89 -22.38 11.80
N CYS A 79 6.73 -22.96 12.14
CA CYS A 79 5.47 -22.57 11.53
C CYS A 79 5.12 -21.11 11.83
N GLU A 80 5.32 -20.65 13.06
CA GLU A 80 5.06 -19.26 13.44
C GLU A 80 6.03 -18.31 12.73
N TRP A 81 7.32 -18.67 12.60
CA TRP A 81 8.29 -17.87 11.87
C TRP A 81 7.91 -17.74 10.38
N PHE A 82 7.61 -18.83 9.68
CA PHE A 82 7.20 -18.81 8.26
C PHE A 82 5.81 -18.20 8.05
N ARG A 83 4.95 -18.19 9.06
CA ARG A 83 3.68 -17.48 8.99
C ARG A 83 3.85 -15.97 8.99
N VAL A 84 4.75 -15.46 9.81
CA VAL A 84 5.08 -14.03 9.89
C VAL A 84 5.93 -13.60 8.70
N ASN A 85 6.93 -14.39 8.31
CA ASN A 85 7.96 -14.00 7.35
C ASN A 85 7.80 -14.67 5.96
N PRO A 86 8.07 -13.97 4.87
CA PRO A 86 8.19 -12.50 4.84
C PRO A 86 6.85 -11.82 5.14
N HIS A 87 6.90 -10.59 5.64
CA HIS A 87 5.73 -9.74 5.82
C HIS A 87 5.86 -8.44 5.01
N ARG A 88 4.71 -7.81 4.72
CA ARG A 88 4.69 -6.57 3.95
C ARG A 88 5.02 -5.39 4.85
N LEU A 89 5.86 -4.49 4.32
CA LEU A 89 6.24 -3.25 5.00
C LEU A 89 5.17 -2.17 4.88
N HIS A 90 5.03 -1.39 5.94
CA HIS A 90 4.57 0.00 5.86
C HIS A 90 5.80 0.87 5.54
N LEU A 91 5.80 1.51 4.36
CA LEU A 91 6.99 2.18 3.83
C LEU A 91 7.29 3.53 4.49
N GLY A 92 6.41 4.05 5.31
CA GLY A 92 6.57 5.33 6.01
C GLY A 92 5.26 6.11 6.07
N CYS A 93 5.20 7.03 7.01
CA CYS A 93 4.06 7.90 7.24
C CYS A 93 4.43 9.34 6.86
N ILE A 94 3.67 9.93 5.95
CA ILE A 94 3.85 11.33 5.51
C ILE A 94 2.67 12.14 6.05
N GLY A 95 2.93 13.05 6.99
CA GLY A 95 1.86 13.80 7.63
C GLY A 95 2.28 15.19 8.07
N ILE A 96 1.31 16.06 8.32
CA ILE A 96 1.56 17.38 8.88
C ILE A 96 2.05 17.21 10.33
N ALA A 97 3.18 17.83 10.64
CA ALA A 97 3.76 17.79 11.97
C ALA A 97 3.20 18.91 12.86
N ASP A 98 3.40 18.72 14.17
CA ASP A 98 3.20 19.74 15.20
C ASP A 98 1.75 20.26 15.31
N ILE A 99 0.76 19.47 14.86
CA ILE A 99 -0.67 19.73 15.09
C ILE A 99 -1.35 18.56 15.79
N SER A 100 -2.42 18.85 16.46
CA SER A 100 -3.27 17.85 17.12
C SER A 100 -4.65 17.76 16.47
N PRO A 101 -5.38 16.65 16.62
CA PRO A 101 -6.73 16.53 16.06
C PRO A 101 -7.71 17.60 16.53
N ARG A 102 -7.50 18.18 17.72
CA ARG A 102 -8.38 19.23 18.28
C ARG A 102 -8.26 20.58 17.56
N GLN A 103 -7.14 20.81 16.87
CA GLN A 103 -6.91 22.04 16.11
C GLN A 103 -7.55 21.99 14.72
N VAL A 104 -7.92 20.79 14.24
CA VAL A 104 -8.48 20.57 12.90
C VAL A 104 -10.00 20.63 12.97
N THR A 105 -10.58 21.58 12.22
CA THR A 105 -12.03 21.84 12.16
C THR A 105 -12.50 22.07 10.72
N ASP A 106 -13.80 22.14 10.49
CA ASP A 106 -14.44 22.48 9.23
C ASP A 106 -13.91 21.62 8.04
N ILE A 107 -13.87 20.31 8.27
CA ILE A 107 -13.32 19.34 7.33
C ILE A 107 -14.31 19.12 6.18
N ASP A 108 -13.82 19.33 4.95
CA ASP A 108 -14.46 18.97 3.69
C ASP A 108 -13.45 18.19 2.83
N GLN A 109 -13.64 16.88 2.73
CA GLN A 109 -12.73 15.99 1.98
C GLN A 109 -13.49 15.21 0.92
N VAL A 110 -12.96 15.23 -0.29
CA VAL A 110 -13.56 14.58 -1.45
C VAL A 110 -12.49 13.82 -2.23
N LEU A 111 -12.79 12.56 -2.57
CA LEU A 111 -12.05 11.80 -3.58
C LEU A 111 -12.74 12.02 -4.94
N ASP A 112 -12.07 12.72 -5.83
CA ASP A 112 -12.44 12.81 -7.24
C ASP A 112 -11.88 11.59 -7.97
N MET A 113 -12.70 10.55 -8.11
CA MET A 113 -12.31 9.29 -8.75
C MET A 113 -12.07 9.43 -10.26
N TRP A 114 -12.67 10.47 -10.90
CA TRP A 114 -12.45 10.72 -12.32
C TRP A 114 -11.04 11.24 -12.60
N ASN A 115 -10.48 11.97 -11.65
CA ASN A 115 -9.14 12.55 -11.76
C ASN A 115 -8.10 11.85 -10.88
N GLY A 116 -8.51 10.93 -10.01
CA GLY A 116 -7.60 10.25 -9.07
C GLY A 116 -7.00 11.21 -8.03
N VAL A 117 -7.77 12.20 -7.57
CA VAL A 117 -7.29 13.27 -6.68
C VAL A 117 -8.13 13.30 -5.41
N ILE A 118 -7.47 13.34 -4.26
CA ILE A 118 -8.10 13.66 -2.98
C ILE A 118 -7.92 15.16 -2.73
N ARG A 119 -9.04 15.85 -2.52
CA ARG A 119 -9.08 17.24 -2.11
C ARG A 119 -9.51 17.34 -0.66
N SER A 120 -8.67 17.92 0.16
CA SER A 120 -8.91 18.07 1.60
C SER A 120 -8.86 19.56 1.96
N ASN A 121 -10.00 20.12 2.36
CA ASN A 121 -10.11 21.48 2.85
C ASN A 121 -10.50 21.41 4.34
N TYR A 122 -9.80 22.15 5.16
CA TYR A 122 -10.05 22.19 6.60
C TYR A 122 -9.46 23.47 7.21
N LYS A 123 -9.64 23.66 8.52
CA LYS A 123 -8.99 24.74 9.26
C LYS A 123 -8.08 24.15 10.34
N VAL A 124 -6.94 24.80 10.55
CA VAL A 124 -6.07 24.57 11.71
C VAL A 124 -6.05 25.86 12.54
N ASP A 125 -6.51 25.79 13.78
CA ASP A 125 -6.68 26.98 14.65
C ASP A 125 -7.44 28.13 13.97
N GLY A 126 -8.48 27.78 13.21
CA GLY A 126 -9.35 28.72 12.47
C GLY A 126 -8.79 29.22 11.14
N LYS A 127 -7.55 28.90 10.77
CA LYS A 127 -6.95 29.31 9.48
C LYS A 127 -7.13 28.22 8.42
N PRO A 128 -7.47 28.59 7.17
CA PRO A 128 -7.74 27.61 6.13
C PRO A 128 -6.47 26.88 5.68
N VAL A 129 -6.64 25.59 5.38
CA VAL A 129 -5.65 24.71 4.77
C VAL A 129 -6.32 23.96 3.64
N SER A 130 -5.67 23.88 2.48
CA SER A 130 -6.09 23.07 1.34
C SER A 130 -4.95 22.14 0.94
N VAL A 131 -5.26 20.86 0.77
CA VAL A 131 -4.31 19.84 0.30
C VAL A 131 -4.93 19.09 -0.87
N LEU A 132 -4.16 18.96 -1.97
CA LEU A 132 -4.47 18.06 -3.09
C LEU A 132 -3.47 16.93 -3.08
N THR A 133 -3.97 15.69 -3.01
CA THR A 133 -3.13 14.47 -2.97
C THR A 133 -3.40 13.62 -4.19
N SER A 134 -2.34 13.19 -4.88
CA SER A 134 -2.41 12.36 -6.08
C SER A 134 -1.33 11.27 -6.05
N CYS A 135 -1.52 10.21 -6.84
CA CYS A 135 -0.53 9.17 -7.06
C CYS A 135 -0.18 9.09 -8.54
N HIS A 136 1.11 8.92 -8.85
CA HIS A 136 1.56 8.71 -10.23
C HIS A 136 1.05 7.35 -10.75
N PRO A 137 0.55 7.26 -11.99
CA PRO A 137 -0.06 6.03 -12.50
C PRO A 137 0.93 4.86 -12.72
N ASP A 138 2.22 5.15 -12.97
CA ASP A 138 3.22 4.15 -13.34
C ASP A 138 4.44 4.12 -12.40
N ARG A 139 4.41 4.87 -11.28
CA ARG A 139 5.50 4.95 -10.30
C ARG A 139 4.94 4.90 -8.89
N ASP A 140 5.68 4.34 -7.97
CA ASP A 140 5.33 4.32 -6.54
C ASP A 140 5.56 5.69 -5.90
N MET A 141 4.85 6.68 -6.43
CA MET A 141 5.03 8.09 -6.11
C MET A 141 3.72 8.75 -5.71
N VAL A 142 3.72 9.38 -4.55
CA VAL A 142 2.67 10.27 -4.09
C VAL A 142 3.09 11.73 -4.23
N SER A 143 2.15 12.61 -4.53
CA SER A 143 2.33 14.06 -4.54
C SER A 143 1.32 14.76 -3.65
N ALA A 144 1.71 15.90 -3.08
CA ALA A 144 0.81 16.79 -2.38
C ALA A 144 1.08 18.25 -2.73
N GLU A 145 0.00 18.98 -3.03
CA GLU A 145 0.01 20.45 -3.21
C GLU A 145 -0.66 21.05 -1.99
N ILE A 146 0.03 21.92 -1.25
CA ILE A 146 -0.42 22.48 0.03
C ILE A 146 -0.53 24.01 -0.08
N ASN A 147 -1.69 24.53 0.33
CA ASN A 147 -1.94 25.97 0.33
C ASN A 147 -2.50 26.40 1.70
N THR A 148 -1.75 27.23 2.40
CA THR A 148 -2.11 27.79 3.69
C THR A 148 -1.16 28.91 4.11
N SER A 149 -1.65 29.89 4.85
CA SER A 149 -0.76 30.91 5.46
C SER A 149 0.01 30.40 6.70
N LEU A 150 -0.27 29.17 7.10
CA LEU A 150 0.46 28.51 8.20
C LEU A 150 1.73 27.85 7.67
N LYS A 151 2.80 27.91 8.43
CA LYS A 151 4.07 27.25 8.09
C LYS A 151 4.10 25.85 8.70
N LEU A 152 3.17 25.01 8.24
CA LEU A 152 2.99 23.65 8.76
C LEU A 152 4.04 22.71 8.15
N PRO A 153 4.98 22.16 8.94
CA PRO A 153 5.94 21.19 8.42
C PRO A 153 5.25 19.88 8.03
N VAL A 154 5.77 19.23 7.00
CA VAL A 154 5.42 17.85 6.67
C VAL A 154 6.55 16.93 7.13
N ALA A 155 6.22 15.93 7.94
CA ALA A 155 7.14 14.94 8.45
C ALA A 155 6.99 13.61 7.69
N PHE A 156 8.13 13.05 7.31
CA PHE A 156 8.29 11.71 6.78
C PHE A 156 8.85 10.86 7.92
N ARG A 157 8.08 9.93 8.44
CA ARG A 157 8.44 9.07 9.56
C ARG A 157 8.46 7.62 9.10
N PHE A 158 9.46 6.90 9.53
CA PHE A 158 9.69 5.52 9.10
C PHE A 158 9.60 4.59 10.31
N PRO A 159 8.68 3.60 10.30
CA PRO A 159 8.55 2.62 11.39
C PRO A 159 9.55 1.48 11.23
N TYR A 160 9.79 0.75 12.34
CA TYR A 160 10.33 -0.60 12.25
C TYR A 160 9.27 -1.56 11.71
N ALA A 161 9.72 -2.66 11.17
CA ALA A 161 8.85 -3.65 10.54
C ALA A 161 8.04 -4.43 11.57
N ASP A 162 6.74 -4.17 11.62
CA ASP A 162 5.74 -5.03 12.24
C ASP A 162 4.35 -4.68 11.69
N ASP A 163 3.34 -5.49 12.06
CA ASP A 163 1.94 -5.26 11.66
C ASP A 163 1.36 -3.97 12.28
N ALA A 164 1.90 -3.54 13.41
CA ALA A 164 1.42 -2.43 14.18
C ALA A 164 2.15 -1.11 13.90
N CYS A 165 3.19 -1.14 13.03
CA CYS A 165 4.08 -0.02 12.78
C CYS A 165 4.70 0.50 14.08
N ASP A 166 5.67 -0.24 14.63
CA ASP A 166 6.34 0.16 15.87
C ASP A 166 7.26 1.36 15.62
N TRP A 167 6.83 2.51 16.09
CA TRP A 167 7.56 3.78 16.00
C TRP A 167 8.61 3.94 17.11
N SER A 168 8.67 3.02 18.05
CA SER A 168 9.51 3.12 19.25
C SER A 168 10.85 2.39 19.17
N CYS A 169 11.06 1.54 18.16
CA CYS A 169 12.26 0.71 18.01
C CYS A 169 13.40 1.41 17.25
N ASP A 170 13.65 2.69 17.54
CA ASP A 170 14.66 3.52 16.84
C ASP A 170 16.08 2.95 16.77
N SER A 171 16.43 2.02 17.65
CA SER A 171 17.74 1.37 17.65
C SER A 171 17.89 0.28 16.58
N LEU A 172 16.78 -0.25 16.05
CA LEU A 172 16.75 -1.39 15.15
C LEU A 172 16.73 -0.98 13.67
N HIS A 173 16.45 0.29 13.39
CA HIS A 173 16.39 0.81 12.02
C HIS A 173 16.98 2.21 11.92
N ALA A 174 17.27 2.66 10.71
CA ALA A 174 17.85 3.98 10.49
C ALA A 174 17.49 4.57 9.15
N THR A 175 17.15 5.86 9.14
CA THR A 175 16.98 6.65 7.93
C THR A 175 18.17 7.60 7.76
N ARG A 176 18.70 7.71 6.55
CA ARG A 176 19.85 8.57 6.23
C ARG A 176 19.62 9.32 4.94
N ILE A 177 20.16 10.54 4.84
CA ILE A 177 20.27 11.24 3.56
C ILE A 177 21.42 10.60 2.78
N VAL A 178 21.14 10.12 1.59
CA VAL A 178 22.12 9.55 0.63
C VAL A 178 22.67 10.65 -0.26
N SER A 179 21.79 11.52 -0.77
CA SER A 179 22.16 12.67 -1.59
C SER A 179 21.16 13.80 -1.40
N SER A 180 21.59 15.02 -1.69
CA SER A 180 20.74 16.22 -1.65
C SER A 180 21.11 17.17 -2.78
N GLY A 181 20.09 17.68 -3.47
CA GLY A 181 20.16 18.77 -4.45
C GLY A 181 19.60 20.06 -3.87
N GLU A 182 19.24 21.00 -4.75
CA GLU A 182 18.67 22.30 -4.38
C GLU A 182 17.23 22.12 -3.82
N ASN A 183 16.40 21.35 -4.52
CA ASN A 183 15.00 21.13 -4.17
C ASN A 183 14.64 19.63 -4.11
N ASN A 184 15.60 18.79 -3.77
CA ASN A 184 15.37 17.36 -3.66
C ASN A 184 16.32 16.70 -2.66
N VAL A 185 15.94 15.53 -2.21
CA VAL A 185 16.74 14.67 -1.35
C VAL A 185 16.44 13.20 -1.67
N MET A 186 17.47 12.37 -1.62
CA MET A 186 17.35 10.92 -1.56
C MET A 186 17.59 10.45 -0.14
N LEU A 187 16.61 9.76 0.42
CA LEU A 187 16.73 9.07 1.70
C LEU A 187 16.92 7.57 1.48
N SER A 188 17.67 6.91 2.34
CA SER A 188 17.65 5.46 2.50
C SER A 188 17.10 5.10 3.87
N HIS A 189 16.23 4.10 3.91
CA HIS A 189 15.76 3.50 5.14
C HIS A 189 16.22 2.05 5.21
N THR A 190 16.87 1.68 6.33
CA THR A 190 17.44 0.35 6.55
C THR A 190 16.88 -0.24 7.82
N LEU A 191 16.40 -1.48 7.73
CA LEU A 191 15.92 -2.29 8.84
C LEU A 191 16.39 -3.73 8.63
N ASP A 192 17.08 -4.29 9.61
CA ASP A 192 17.78 -5.57 9.50
C ASP A 192 18.61 -5.65 8.19
N ASP A 193 18.36 -6.64 7.34
CA ASP A 193 19.02 -6.83 6.05
C ASP A 193 18.30 -6.18 4.87
N THR A 194 17.21 -5.45 5.15
CA THR A 194 16.38 -4.80 4.13
C THR A 194 16.67 -3.30 4.07
N SER A 195 16.79 -2.77 2.86
CA SER A 195 16.87 -1.33 2.63
C SER A 195 15.97 -0.92 1.48
N TYR A 196 15.42 0.27 1.56
CA TYR A 196 14.71 0.92 0.45
C TYR A 196 14.97 2.42 0.44
N TYR A 197 14.58 3.08 -0.63
CA TYR A 197 14.93 4.47 -0.91
C TYR A 197 13.69 5.30 -1.10
N ILE A 198 13.80 6.57 -0.71
CA ILE A 198 12.74 7.55 -0.88
C ILE A 198 13.34 8.79 -1.55
N SER A 199 12.90 9.05 -2.78
CA SER A 199 13.22 10.29 -3.50
C SER A 199 12.15 11.33 -3.17
N VAL A 200 12.55 12.44 -2.55
CA VAL A 200 11.64 13.54 -2.21
C VAL A 200 12.08 14.77 -2.96
N SER A 201 11.16 15.36 -3.72
CA SER A 201 11.36 16.65 -4.41
C SER A 201 10.27 17.65 -3.99
N TRP A 202 10.56 18.93 -4.05
CA TRP A 202 9.58 19.97 -3.68
C TRP A 202 9.70 21.22 -4.54
N ASP A 203 8.58 21.92 -4.63
CA ASP A 203 8.47 23.26 -5.20
C ASP A 203 8.09 24.25 -4.11
N GLY A 204 8.65 25.44 -4.17
CA GLY A 204 8.48 26.48 -3.17
C GLY A 204 9.70 26.65 -2.28
N ASP A 205 9.64 27.64 -1.41
CA ASP A 205 10.72 27.92 -0.45
C ASP A 205 10.52 27.02 0.78
N VAL A 206 11.38 25.99 0.92
CA VAL A 206 11.25 24.91 1.92
C VAL A 206 12.61 24.60 2.53
N ILE A 207 12.66 24.40 3.83
CA ILE A 207 13.85 23.96 4.56
C ILE A 207 13.75 22.45 4.86
N PRO A 208 14.58 21.60 4.23
CA PRO A 208 14.68 20.18 4.55
C PRO A 208 15.54 19.95 5.79
N SER A 209 15.17 19.00 6.64
CA SER A 209 15.96 18.64 7.83
C SER A 209 15.69 17.24 8.36
N MET A 210 16.72 16.56 8.89
CA MET A 210 16.51 15.41 9.77
C MET A 210 16.20 15.92 11.17
N THR A 211 15.07 15.56 11.74
CA THR A 211 14.64 15.99 13.08
C THR A 211 14.70 14.86 14.10
N GLY A 212 14.94 13.64 13.64
CA GLY A 212 15.14 12.45 14.45
C GLY A 212 15.92 11.40 13.68
N ARG A 213 16.16 10.25 14.31
CA ARG A 213 16.88 9.14 13.66
C ARG A 213 16.12 8.61 12.43
N ASN A 214 14.77 8.60 12.52
CA ASN A 214 13.90 8.06 11.49
C ASN A 214 12.80 9.06 11.09
N GLU A 215 13.09 10.36 11.22
CA GLU A 215 12.18 11.42 10.82
C GLU A 215 12.90 12.49 10.00
N PHE A 216 12.40 12.72 8.79
CA PHE A 216 12.79 13.78 7.90
C PHE A 216 11.65 14.79 7.77
N ARG A 217 11.94 16.08 7.74
CA ARG A 217 10.92 17.14 7.61
C ARG A 217 11.21 18.10 6.48
N LEU A 218 10.10 18.56 5.86
CA LEU A 218 10.05 19.72 4.98
C LEU A 218 9.30 20.83 5.71
N THR A 219 9.99 21.95 5.98
CA THR A 219 9.40 23.12 6.65
C THR A 219 9.21 24.25 5.64
N PRO A 220 7.96 24.59 5.24
CA PRO A 220 7.72 25.61 4.22
C PRO A 220 7.89 27.02 4.78
N LEU A 221 8.43 27.90 3.93
CA LEU A 221 8.50 29.35 4.16
C LEU A 221 7.48 30.12 3.30
N SER A 222 6.96 29.49 2.23
CA SER A 222 5.90 30.02 1.35
C SER A 222 4.52 29.54 1.79
N ASP A 223 3.47 30.26 1.35
CA ASP A 223 2.07 29.91 1.64
C ASP A 223 1.54 28.82 0.70
N SER A 224 2.13 28.70 -0.48
CA SER A 224 1.83 27.66 -1.46
C SER A 224 3.12 26.91 -1.78
N TRP A 225 3.07 25.61 -1.67
CA TRP A 225 4.20 24.73 -1.97
C TRP A 225 3.71 23.32 -2.27
N SER A 226 4.58 22.49 -2.81
CA SER A 226 4.23 21.11 -3.11
C SER A 226 5.43 20.18 -2.92
N PHE A 227 5.16 18.88 -2.82
CA PHE A 227 6.20 17.86 -2.85
C PHE A 227 5.74 16.62 -3.59
N THR A 228 6.72 15.85 -4.03
CA THR A 228 6.58 14.45 -4.47
C THR A 228 7.43 13.55 -3.60
N ALA A 229 6.98 12.32 -3.37
CA ALA A 229 7.74 11.29 -2.68
C ALA A 229 7.60 9.96 -3.43
N GLU A 230 8.70 9.47 -3.98
CA GLU A 230 8.79 8.19 -4.67
C GLU A 230 9.51 7.17 -3.81
N PHE A 231 8.93 5.98 -3.70
CA PHE A 231 9.48 4.84 -2.95
C PHE A 231 10.04 3.80 -3.92
N SER A 232 11.24 3.30 -3.66
CA SER A 232 11.90 2.32 -4.53
C SER A 232 12.72 1.30 -3.72
N PRO A 233 12.72 0.02 -4.11
CA PRO A 233 13.63 -0.97 -3.50
C PRO A 233 15.09 -0.76 -3.88
N LEU A 234 15.38 0.07 -4.88
CA LEU A 234 16.71 0.33 -5.41
C LEU A 234 17.02 1.82 -5.41
N ASP A 235 18.28 2.16 -5.24
CA ASP A 235 18.77 3.52 -5.50
C ASP A 235 18.76 3.78 -7.02
N THR A 236 17.73 4.45 -7.49
CA THR A 236 17.57 4.83 -8.91
C THR A 236 17.97 6.27 -9.20
N GLY A 237 18.53 6.96 -8.20
CA GLY A 237 18.71 8.40 -8.24
C GLY A 237 17.40 9.16 -8.01
N VAL A 238 17.49 10.49 -7.91
CA VAL A 238 16.31 11.34 -7.75
C VAL A 238 15.59 11.47 -9.09
N TYR A 239 14.31 11.13 -9.10
CA TYR A 239 13.43 11.45 -10.21
C TYR A 239 12.73 12.78 -9.92
N GLU A 240 13.00 13.76 -10.77
CA GLU A 240 12.43 15.10 -10.64
C GLU A 240 11.09 15.19 -11.38
N ALA A 241 10.00 14.93 -10.69
CA ALA A 241 8.66 15.29 -11.13
C ALA A 241 8.05 16.27 -10.14
N ASN A 242 7.37 17.30 -10.62
CA ASN A 242 6.62 18.18 -9.74
C ASN A 242 5.19 17.64 -9.48
N ALA A 243 4.55 18.12 -8.43
CA ALA A 243 3.24 17.62 -8.02
C ALA A 243 2.15 17.85 -9.08
N LEU A 244 2.23 18.93 -9.85
CA LEU A 244 1.29 19.23 -10.93
C LEU A 244 1.41 18.20 -12.08
N GLU A 245 2.63 17.77 -12.41
CA GLU A 245 2.85 16.71 -13.40
C GLU A 245 2.24 15.40 -12.92
N VAL A 246 2.52 14.98 -11.69
CA VAL A 246 1.93 13.75 -11.10
C VAL A 246 0.41 13.79 -11.15
N ARG A 247 -0.20 14.90 -10.74
CA ARG A 247 -1.65 15.10 -10.79
C ARG A 247 -2.21 15.06 -12.21
N SER A 248 -1.49 15.62 -13.18
CA SER A 248 -1.90 15.63 -14.59
C SER A 248 -1.81 14.23 -15.20
N GLU A 249 -0.78 13.44 -14.85
CA GLU A 249 -0.65 12.04 -15.26
C GLU A 249 -1.76 11.19 -14.64
N ALA A 250 -2.03 11.35 -13.34
CA ALA A 250 -3.13 10.66 -12.66
C ALA A 250 -4.48 10.95 -13.35
N SER A 251 -4.76 12.22 -13.64
CA SER A 251 -6.00 12.62 -14.33
C SER A 251 -6.13 12.00 -15.72
N ARG A 252 -5.04 11.94 -16.49
CA ARG A 252 -5.06 11.28 -17.82
C ARG A 252 -5.29 9.76 -17.71
N TYR A 253 -4.64 9.12 -16.75
CA TYR A 253 -4.82 7.68 -16.51
C TYR A 253 -6.27 7.36 -16.14
N TRP A 254 -6.85 8.08 -15.17
CA TRP A 254 -8.21 7.82 -14.72
C TRP A 254 -9.27 8.17 -15.76
N ASP A 255 -9.10 9.25 -16.54
CA ASP A 255 -9.97 9.54 -17.70
C ASP A 255 -9.94 8.38 -18.71
N TYR A 256 -8.75 7.85 -19.02
CA TYR A 256 -8.62 6.68 -19.87
C TYR A 256 -9.26 5.43 -19.26
N PHE A 257 -9.04 5.17 -17.98
CA PHE A 257 -9.63 4.02 -17.27
C PHE A 257 -11.16 4.03 -17.38
N TRP A 258 -11.78 5.14 -17.03
CA TRP A 258 -13.24 5.24 -17.08
C TRP A 258 -13.83 5.18 -18.50
N ARG A 259 -13.12 5.68 -19.51
CA ARG A 259 -13.59 5.66 -20.91
C ARG A 259 -13.30 4.36 -21.63
N SER A 260 -12.31 3.58 -21.21
CA SER A 260 -11.92 2.33 -21.88
C SER A 260 -12.68 1.10 -21.39
N GLY A 261 -13.33 1.19 -20.22
CA GLY A 261 -14.01 0.08 -19.58
C GLY A 261 -15.52 0.20 -19.56
N GLY A 262 -16.16 -0.81 -18.96
CA GLY A 262 -17.59 -0.80 -18.66
C GLY A 262 -17.91 0.06 -17.45
N VAL A 263 -18.98 0.80 -17.52
CA VAL A 263 -19.52 1.62 -16.41
C VAL A 263 -20.96 1.21 -16.10
N VAL A 264 -21.39 1.54 -14.90
CA VAL A 264 -22.78 1.44 -14.48
C VAL A 264 -23.37 2.85 -14.43
N ASP A 265 -24.45 3.06 -15.13
CA ASP A 265 -25.21 4.33 -15.16
C ASP A 265 -26.68 4.03 -14.82
N PHE A 266 -27.12 4.50 -13.67
CA PHE A 266 -28.52 4.37 -13.22
C PHE A 266 -29.26 5.71 -13.23
N SER A 267 -28.81 6.69 -14.01
CA SER A 267 -29.42 8.03 -14.09
C SER A 267 -30.90 8.01 -14.48
N GLU A 268 -31.33 7.03 -15.29
CA GLU A 268 -32.72 6.84 -15.68
C GLU A 268 -33.55 5.93 -14.74
N CYS A 269 -32.87 5.37 -13.68
CA CYS A 269 -33.57 4.49 -12.75
C CYS A 269 -34.35 5.31 -11.70
N THR A 270 -35.62 4.99 -11.51
CA THR A 270 -36.50 5.67 -10.56
C THR A 270 -36.46 5.09 -9.15
N ASP A 271 -35.71 4.00 -8.91
CA ASP A 271 -35.55 3.44 -7.57
C ASP A 271 -34.66 4.38 -6.74
N PRO A 272 -35.08 4.81 -5.54
CA PRO A 272 -34.32 5.75 -4.72
C PRO A 272 -32.95 5.20 -4.25
N ARG A 273 -32.70 3.90 -4.37
CA ARG A 273 -31.41 3.26 -4.04
C ARG A 273 -30.42 3.28 -5.19
N ALA A 274 -30.84 3.63 -6.41
CA ALA A 274 -30.04 3.51 -7.62
C ALA A 274 -28.72 4.28 -7.54
N GLN A 275 -28.77 5.54 -7.12
CA GLN A 275 -27.58 6.39 -6.98
C GLN A 275 -26.57 5.82 -5.98
N GLU A 276 -27.04 5.30 -4.84
CA GLU A 276 -26.13 4.70 -3.86
C GLU A 276 -25.52 3.39 -4.36
N LEU A 277 -26.27 2.58 -5.13
CA LEU A 277 -25.74 1.38 -5.76
C LEU A 277 -24.67 1.72 -6.80
N GLU A 278 -24.94 2.70 -7.67
CA GLU A 278 -23.98 3.20 -8.66
C GLU A 278 -22.69 3.68 -7.98
N ARG A 279 -22.84 4.54 -6.96
CA ARG A 279 -21.70 5.03 -6.18
C ARG A 279 -20.85 3.88 -5.62
N ARG A 280 -21.47 2.83 -5.07
CA ARG A 280 -20.76 1.66 -4.52
C ARG A 280 -20.03 0.87 -5.59
N VAL A 281 -20.66 0.66 -6.74
CA VAL A 281 -20.02 -0.08 -7.86
C VAL A 281 -18.83 0.70 -8.39
N VAL A 282 -18.99 2.00 -8.67
CA VAL A 282 -17.90 2.87 -9.15
C VAL A 282 -16.77 2.96 -8.13
N LEU A 283 -17.08 3.16 -6.86
CA LEU A 283 -16.08 3.17 -5.78
C LEU A 283 -15.32 1.84 -5.69
N SER A 284 -16.03 0.70 -5.84
CA SER A 284 -15.38 -0.61 -5.81
C SER A 284 -14.43 -0.81 -6.99
N GLN A 285 -14.81 -0.40 -8.20
CA GLN A 285 -13.92 -0.42 -9.36
C GLN A 285 -12.65 0.43 -9.12
N TYR A 286 -12.82 1.65 -8.61
CA TYR A 286 -11.71 2.52 -8.27
C TYR A 286 -10.77 1.88 -7.24
N LEU A 287 -11.31 1.45 -6.10
CA LEU A 287 -10.51 0.88 -5.01
C LEU A 287 -9.77 -0.40 -5.42
N LEU A 288 -10.40 -1.27 -6.21
CA LEU A 288 -9.74 -2.47 -6.72
C LEU A 288 -8.62 -2.12 -7.71
N ALA A 289 -8.82 -1.13 -8.58
CA ALA A 289 -7.77 -0.66 -9.48
C ALA A 289 -6.60 -0.02 -8.72
N VAL A 290 -6.88 0.71 -7.62
CA VAL A 290 -5.85 1.32 -6.77
C VAL A 290 -5.05 0.28 -5.97
N GLN A 291 -5.69 -0.81 -5.52
CA GLN A 291 -5.13 -1.67 -4.47
C GLN A 291 -4.80 -3.09 -4.93
N CYS A 292 -5.40 -3.56 -6.04
CA CYS A 292 -5.38 -4.96 -6.44
C CYS A 292 -4.98 -5.19 -7.90
N ALA A 293 -4.51 -4.17 -8.61
CA ALA A 293 -4.18 -4.22 -10.04
C ALA A 293 -2.67 -4.29 -10.31
N GLY A 294 -1.89 -4.81 -9.37
CA GLY A 294 -0.45 -4.96 -9.51
C GLY A 294 -0.01 -6.17 -10.34
N SER A 295 1.31 -6.36 -10.44
CA SER A 295 1.94 -7.49 -11.14
C SER A 295 2.07 -8.74 -10.27
N THR A 296 1.62 -8.69 -9.02
CA THR A 296 1.55 -9.84 -8.10
C THR A 296 0.15 -9.99 -7.53
N PRO A 297 -0.25 -11.20 -7.09
CA PRO A 297 -1.55 -11.39 -6.43
C PRO A 297 -1.67 -10.48 -5.20
N PRO A 298 -2.84 -9.87 -4.98
CA PRO A 298 -3.03 -9.01 -3.82
C PRO A 298 -3.14 -9.82 -2.51
N GLN A 299 -2.81 -9.17 -1.40
CA GLN A 299 -3.19 -9.64 -0.07
C GLN A 299 -4.71 -9.51 0.14
N GLU A 300 -5.24 -10.10 1.22
CA GLU A 300 -6.69 -10.11 1.48
C GLU A 300 -7.32 -8.71 1.47
N THR A 301 -6.65 -7.71 1.99
CA THR A 301 -7.12 -6.32 2.11
C THR A 301 -6.56 -5.37 1.05
N GLY A 302 -6.00 -5.91 -0.04
CA GLY A 302 -5.31 -5.08 -1.04
C GLY A 302 -4.12 -4.34 -0.42
N LEU A 303 -3.79 -3.16 -0.95
CA LEU A 303 -2.72 -2.31 -0.43
C LEU A 303 -3.22 -1.28 0.60
N THR A 304 -4.38 -1.51 1.25
CA THR A 304 -4.90 -0.59 2.26
C THR A 304 -4.15 -0.74 3.59
N TYR A 305 -4.07 -1.95 4.09
CA TYR A 305 -3.32 -2.29 5.29
C TYR A 305 -3.00 -3.80 5.30
N ASN A 306 -2.09 -4.21 6.18
CA ASN A 306 -1.71 -5.62 6.26
C ASN A 306 -2.74 -6.45 7.01
N SER A 307 -3.25 -7.49 6.34
CA SER A 307 -3.91 -8.63 6.97
C SER A 307 -3.07 -9.87 6.69
N TRP A 308 -2.98 -10.77 7.65
CA TRP A 308 -2.20 -12.00 7.49
C TRP A 308 -0.77 -11.75 7.01
N PHE A 309 -0.13 -10.72 7.60
CA PHE A 309 1.26 -10.32 7.29
C PHE A 309 1.46 -9.82 5.84
N GLY A 310 0.40 -9.43 5.16
CA GLY A 310 0.45 -8.95 3.77
C GLY A 310 0.68 -10.05 2.73
N LYS A 311 0.62 -11.33 3.10
CA LYS A 311 0.77 -12.45 2.15
C LYS A 311 -0.36 -12.49 1.14
N PHE A 312 -0.06 -13.03 -0.04
CA PHE A 312 -1.05 -13.19 -1.10
C PHE A 312 -2.18 -14.13 -0.67
N HIS A 313 -3.41 -13.75 -0.99
CA HIS A 313 -4.60 -14.56 -0.73
C HIS A 313 -5.23 -15.00 -2.05
N LEU A 314 -4.79 -16.16 -2.55
CA LEU A 314 -5.13 -16.61 -3.90
C LEU A 314 -6.59 -17.01 -4.08
N GLU A 315 -7.30 -17.37 -3.00
CA GLU A 315 -8.75 -17.60 -3.05
C GLU A 315 -9.56 -16.32 -3.30
N MET A 316 -8.94 -15.15 -3.06
CA MET A 316 -9.59 -13.85 -3.23
C MET A 316 -9.55 -13.32 -4.67
N ILE A 317 -8.92 -14.04 -5.63
CA ILE A 317 -8.81 -13.59 -7.02
C ILE A 317 -10.17 -13.26 -7.65
N TRP A 318 -11.21 -14.00 -7.28
CA TRP A 318 -12.56 -13.76 -7.76
C TRP A 318 -13.07 -12.36 -7.37
N TRP A 319 -12.86 -11.96 -6.12
CA TRP A 319 -13.30 -10.66 -5.60
C TRP A 319 -12.35 -9.52 -5.96
N HIS A 320 -11.05 -9.77 -6.01
CA HIS A 320 -10.05 -8.75 -6.26
C HIS A 320 -9.90 -8.42 -7.74
N GLN A 321 -9.86 -9.41 -8.63
CA GLN A 321 -9.35 -9.21 -9.98
C GLN A 321 -10.30 -9.68 -11.11
N ALA A 322 -11.14 -10.70 -10.88
CA ALA A 322 -12.01 -11.23 -11.93
C ALA A 322 -12.97 -10.17 -12.51
N GLN A 323 -13.38 -9.21 -11.70
CA GLN A 323 -14.22 -8.08 -12.13
C GLN A 323 -13.55 -7.20 -13.20
N PHE A 324 -12.20 -7.12 -13.27
CA PHE A 324 -11.52 -6.37 -14.31
C PHE A 324 -11.90 -6.88 -15.71
N ALA A 325 -11.93 -8.20 -15.89
CA ALA A 325 -12.37 -8.79 -17.17
C ALA A 325 -13.85 -8.50 -17.48
N LEU A 326 -14.73 -8.46 -16.45
CA LEU A 326 -16.15 -8.15 -16.62
C LEU A 326 -16.39 -6.70 -17.07
N TYR A 327 -15.53 -5.78 -16.65
CA TYR A 327 -15.61 -4.37 -16.98
C TYR A 327 -14.68 -3.94 -18.15
N GLY A 328 -14.07 -4.90 -18.87
CA GLY A 328 -13.22 -4.61 -20.04
C GLY A 328 -11.83 -4.09 -19.70
N HIS A 329 -11.36 -4.30 -18.45
CA HIS A 329 -10.02 -4.00 -17.97
C HIS A 329 -9.18 -5.27 -17.83
N ASP A 330 -9.31 -6.21 -18.78
CA ASP A 330 -8.64 -7.51 -18.76
C ASP A 330 -7.10 -7.39 -18.71
N ASN A 331 -6.54 -6.31 -19.22
CA ASN A 331 -5.13 -5.98 -19.08
C ASN A 331 -4.69 -5.85 -17.60
N LEU A 332 -5.54 -5.38 -16.69
CA LEU A 332 -5.23 -5.29 -15.27
C LEU A 332 -5.24 -6.68 -14.60
N LEU A 333 -6.18 -7.55 -14.97
CA LEU A 333 -6.15 -8.95 -14.56
C LEU A 333 -4.90 -9.67 -15.08
N ALA A 334 -4.52 -9.44 -16.34
CA ALA A 334 -3.41 -10.09 -16.99
C ALA A 334 -2.04 -9.76 -16.35
N ARG A 335 -1.90 -8.61 -15.65
CA ARG A 335 -0.65 -8.20 -14.97
C ARG A 335 -0.14 -9.23 -13.97
N THR A 336 -1.01 -9.97 -13.28
CA THR A 336 -0.62 -10.96 -12.27
C THR A 336 -0.28 -12.34 -12.84
N LEU A 337 -0.64 -12.65 -14.08
CA LEU A 337 -0.42 -13.98 -14.66
C LEU A 337 1.05 -14.39 -14.71
N PRO A 338 2.02 -13.51 -15.03
CA PRO A 338 3.44 -13.85 -15.03
C PRO A 338 3.95 -14.34 -13.66
N TRP A 339 3.37 -13.85 -12.54
CA TRP A 339 3.75 -14.34 -11.22
C TRP A 339 3.36 -15.83 -11.06
N TYR A 340 2.13 -16.24 -11.46
CA TYR A 340 1.73 -17.65 -11.40
C TYR A 340 2.64 -18.54 -12.23
N GLU A 341 3.09 -18.07 -13.39
CA GLU A 341 4.03 -18.79 -14.25
C GLU A 341 5.41 -18.89 -13.59
N SER A 342 5.90 -17.83 -12.97
CA SER A 342 7.24 -17.80 -12.35
C SER A 342 7.38 -18.79 -11.20
N VAL A 343 6.30 -19.05 -10.44
CA VAL A 343 6.28 -20.02 -9.32
C VAL A 343 5.73 -21.40 -9.70
N LEU A 344 5.50 -21.65 -10.98
CA LEU A 344 4.93 -22.91 -11.47
C LEU A 344 5.72 -24.17 -11.06
N PRO A 345 7.07 -24.18 -11.06
CA PRO A 345 7.84 -25.34 -10.59
C PRO A 345 7.49 -25.71 -9.14
N LEU A 346 7.47 -24.72 -8.25
CA LEU A 346 7.11 -24.91 -6.84
C LEU A 346 5.65 -25.37 -6.68
N ALA A 347 4.73 -24.80 -7.48
CA ALA A 347 3.33 -25.21 -7.47
C ALA A 347 3.12 -26.70 -7.86
N ARG A 348 3.98 -27.23 -8.74
CA ARG A 348 4.02 -28.67 -9.07
C ARG A 348 4.54 -29.52 -7.92
N GLU A 349 5.61 -29.08 -7.26
CA GLU A 349 6.16 -29.76 -6.08
C GLU A 349 5.14 -29.83 -4.95
N ILE A 350 4.41 -28.73 -4.69
CA ILE A 350 3.35 -28.67 -3.68
C ILE A 350 2.23 -29.65 -4.06
N ALA A 351 1.77 -29.65 -5.31
CA ALA A 351 0.74 -30.58 -5.76
C ALA A 351 1.16 -32.03 -5.55
N HIS A 352 2.36 -32.41 -6.02
CA HIS A 352 2.88 -33.76 -5.89
C HIS A 352 3.04 -34.19 -4.41
N ARG A 353 3.58 -33.31 -3.56
CA ARG A 353 3.72 -33.56 -2.11
C ARG A 353 2.37 -33.81 -1.42
N GLN A 354 1.30 -33.24 -1.96
CA GLN A 354 -0.06 -33.37 -1.43
C GLN A 354 -0.91 -34.42 -2.18
N GLY A 355 -0.25 -35.31 -2.95
CA GLY A 355 -0.91 -36.44 -3.62
C GLY A 355 -1.70 -36.06 -4.88
N PHE A 356 -1.43 -34.89 -5.49
CA PHE A 356 -2.13 -34.43 -6.70
C PHE A 356 -1.22 -34.40 -7.92
N ASP A 357 -1.75 -34.76 -9.06
CA ASP A 357 -1.13 -34.45 -10.35
C ASP A 357 -1.40 -33.00 -10.75
N GLY A 358 -0.47 -32.41 -11.52
CA GLY A 358 -0.63 -31.06 -12.04
C GLY A 358 0.01 -29.98 -11.18
N VAL A 359 -0.71 -28.90 -10.88
CA VAL A 359 -0.19 -27.73 -10.15
C VAL A 359 -1.17 -27.30 -9.07
N ARG A 360 -0.65 -26.74 -7.97
CA ARG A 360 -1.46 -26.26 -6.87
C ARG A 360 -0.81 -25.05 -6.21
N TRP A 361 -1.50 -23.93 -6.25
CA TRP A 361 -1.15 -22.72 -5.48
C TRP A 361 -1.97 -22.70 -4.19
N MET A 362 -1.29 -22.52 -3.09
CA MET A 362 -1.97 -22.54 -1.78
C MET A 362 -2.68 -21.22 -1.51
N LYS A 363 -3.70 -21.26 -0.69
CA LYS A 363 -4.54 -20.13 -0.29
C LYS A 363 -3.73 -18.90 0.10
N MET A 364 -2.82 -19.07 1.04
CA MET A 364 -1.96 -18.01 1.56
C MET A 364 -0.51 -18.29 1.18
N THR A 365 0.09 -17.40 0.42
CA THR A 365 1.37 -17.62 -0.26
C THR A 365 2.24 -16.37 -0.17
N ASP A 366 3.54 -16.53 -0.02
CA ASP A 366 4.49 -15.42 -0.07
C ASP A 366 4.89 -15.06 -1.52
N PRO A 367 5.68 -14.00 -1.75
CA PRO A 367 6.09 -13.61 -3.10
C PRO A 367 6.88 -14.67 -3.87
N SER A 368 7.58 -15.57 -3.19
CA SER A 368 8.34 -16.65 -3.81
C SER A 368 7.50 -17.88 -4.16
N GLY A 369 6.22 -17.87 -3.84
CA GLY A 369 5.30 -18.99 -4.05
C GLY A 369 5.25 -19.99 -2.90
N VAL A 370 6.02 -19.76 -1.84
CA VAL A 370 6.02 -20.63 -0.65
C VAL A 370 4.73 -20.46 0.14
N GLU A 371 4.09 -21.55 0.47
CA GLU A 371 2.87 -21.56 1.28
C GLU A 371 3.13 -21.08 2.71
N ALA A 372 2.27 -20.24 3.22
CA ALA A 372 2.29 -19.88 4.62
C ALA A 372 1.62 -20.96 5.46
N PRO A 373 2.21 -21.36 6.60
CA PRO A 373 1.62 -22.36 7.48
C PRO A 373 0.20 -22.01 7.92
N SER A 374 -0.76 -22.89 7.64
CA SER A 374 -2.18 -22.68 7.90
C SER A 374 -2.79 -23.90 8.56
N LYS A 375 -3.97 -23.76 9.18
CA LYS A 375 -4.72 -24.93 9.65
C LYS A 375 -5.18 -25.71 8.43
N VAL A 376 -4.97 -27.03 8.45
CA VAL A 376 -5.49 -27.92 7.39
C VAL A 376 -7.01 -27.98 7.51
N GLY A 377 -7.68 -27.77 6.38
CA GLY A 377 -9.15 -27.74 6.33
C GLY A 377 -9.77 -26.35 6.58
N SER A 378 -8.98 -25.29 6.63
CA SER A 378 -9.46 -23.89 6.71
C SER A 378 -9.44 -23.24 5.36
#